data_f3b167170be3602db57acdc7bb23b59a
#
_entry.id   f3b167170be3602db57acdc7bb23b59a
#
_cell.length_a   1.000
_cell.length_b   1.000
_cell.length_c   1.000
_cell.angle_alpha   90.00
_cell.angle_beta   90.00
_cell.angle_gamma   90.00
#
_symmetry.space_group_name_H-M   'P 1'
#
loop_
_entity.id
_entity.type
_entity.pdbx_description
1 polymer ?
#
loop_
_entity_poly.entity_id
_entity_poly.type
_entity_poly.pdbx_seq_one_letter_code
_entity_poly.pdbx_strand_id
1 'polypeptide(L)'
;MTHTLYYKFILGYLLFGFLGFVTIATVSSNLTYEHLIEQKAEALYDEATMIADNCSKVYEGKYLDLATAYPQLDAVATYMKARIWIMDHSGIITADSSRKAAGTAVEGFDPTAQGNRLYTIGRYYGMFDSDVLSVSSPITGNMNTYGYITIHLPISVIKAEQNGFLNIVYITSGIIFALSLIILLIF
;
A
#
# COMPACT_ATOMS: atom_id res chain seq x y z
N MET A 1 19.79 5.89 -54.27
CA MET A 1 20.02 4.75 -53.35
C MET A 1 20.25 5.18 -51.87
N THR A 2 20.74 6.38 -51.59
CA THR A 2 21.05 6.88 -50.25
C THR A 2 19.81 7.14 -49.40
N HIS A 3 18.69 7.65 -49.97
CA HIS A 3 17.46 7.91 -49.23
C HIS A 3 16.86 6.64 -48.61
N THR A 4 16.93 5.50 -49.27
CA THR A 4 16.35 4.23 -48.75
C THR A 4 17.13 3.70 -47.54
N LEU A 5 18.42 3.96 -47.44
CA LEU A 5 19.25 3.58 -46.32
C LEU A 5 18.93 4.44 -45.08
N TYR A 6 18.81 5.76 -45.28
CA TYR A 6 18.48 6.71 -44.22
C TYR A 6 17.11 6.40 -43.56
N TYR A 7 16.09 6.11 -44.39
CA TYR A 7 14.78 5.71 -43.86
C TYR A 7 14.83 4.41 -43.04
N LYS A 8 15.65 3.44 -43.46
CA LYS A 8 15.83 2.20 -42.68
C LYS A 8 16.49 2.42 -41.33
N PHE A 9 17.47 3.32 -41.27
CA PHE A 9 18.09 3.72 -40.00
C PHE A 9 17.12 4.43 -39.05
N ILE A 10 16.36 5.38 -39.55
CA ILE A 10 15.31 6.09 -38.73
C ILE A 10 14.29 5.07 -38.25
N LEU A 11 13.79 4.20 -39.11
CA LEU A 11 12.80 3.18 -38.73
C LEU A 11 13.35 2.23 -37.64
N GLY A 12 14.60 1.77 -37.83
CA GLY A 12 15.29 0.92 -36.87
C GLY A 12 15.45 1.62 -35.50
N TYR A 13 15.82 2.90 -35.52
CA TYR A 13 15.94 3.73 -34.30
C TYR A 13 14.58 3.91 -33.59
N LEU A 14 13.52 4.23 -34.33
CA LEU A 14 12.18 4.37 -33.78
C LEU A 14 11.69 3.06 -33.16
N LEU A 15 11.91 1.94 -33.83
CA LEU A 15 11.56 0.62 -33.31
C LEU A 15 12.32 0.28 -32.03
N PHE A 16 13.63 0.51 -32.03
CA PHE A 16 14.47 0.28 -30.85
C PHE A 16 14.07 1.16 -29.67
N GLY A 17 13.81 2.47 -29.92
CA GLY A 17 13.36 3.40 -28.91
C GLY A 17 11.98 3.05 -28.34
N PHE A 18 11.05 2.62 -29.19
CA PHE A 18 9.74 2.14 -28.77
C PHE A 18 9.85 0.88 -27.89
N LEU A 19 10.64 -0.12 -28.30
CA LEU A 19 10.87 -1.34 -27.51
C LEU A 19 11.53 -1.00 -26.16
N GLY A 20 12.53 -0.12 -26.18
CA GLY A 20 13.19 0.36 -24.96
C GLY A 20 12.19 1.05 -24.00
N PHE A 21 11.33 1.94 -24.53
CA PHE A 21 10.30 2.60 -23.75
C PHE A 21 9.32 1.61 -23.12
N VAL A 22 8.80 0.64 -23.90
CA VAL A 22 7.89 -0.39 -23.40
C VAL A 22 8.55 -1.22 -22.30
N THR A 23 9.82 -1.60 -22.49
CA THR A 23 10.56 -2.37 -21.49
C THR A 23 10.72 -1.57 -20.18
N ILE A 24 11.17 -0.32 -20.26
CA ILE A 24 11.32 0.54 -19.08
C ILE A 24 9.97 0.75 -18.39
N ALA A 25 8.92 1.03 -19.16
CA ALA A 25 7.58 1.24 -18.61
C ALA A 25 7.07 0.02 -17.84
N THR A 26 7.21 -1.17 -18.41
CA THR A 26 6.74 -2.42 -17.80
C THR A 26 7.54 -2.78 -16.55
N VAL A 27 8.88 -2.76 -16.65
CA VAL A 27 9.76 -3.11 -15.52
C VAL A 27 9.61 -2.10 -14.40
N SER A 28 9.62 -0.80 -14.70
CA SER A 28 9.44 0.24 -13.66
C SER A 28 8.08 0.13 -12.99
N SER A 29 7.00 -0.18 -13.74
CA SER A 29 5.67 -0.33 -13.16
C SER A 29 5.63 -1.45 -12.13
N ASN A 30 6.12 -2.65 -12.46
CA ASN A 30 6.08 -3.79 -11.57
C ASN A 30 6.96 -3.58 -10.33
N LEU A 31 8.21 -3.14 -10.53
CA LEU A 31 9.14 -2.91 -9.41
C LEU A 31 8.65 -1.81 -8.47
N THR A 32 8.11 -0.71 -9.01
CA THR A 32 7.57 0.38 -8.20
C THR A 32 6.37 -0.08 -7.38
N TYR A 33 5.46 -0.89 -7.97
CA TYR A 33 4.31 -1.40 -7.28
C TYR A 33 4.70 -2.31 -6.11
N GLU A 34 5.55 -3.31 -6.36
CA GLU A 34 6.01 -4.23 -5.32
C GLU A 34 6.73 -3.48 -4.18
N HIS A 35 7.63 -2.57 -4.53
CA HIS A 35 8.35 -1.78 -3.54
C HIS A 35 7.41 -0.90 -2.69
N LEU A 36 6.41 -0.26 -3.31
CA LEU A 36 5.42 0.53 -2.58
C LEU A 36 4.57 -0.32 -1.65
N ILE A 37 4.17 -1.53 -2.07
CA ILE A 37 3.43 -2.46 -1.22
C ILE A 37 4.25 -2.81 0.03
N GLU A 38 5.51 -3.23 -0.14
CA GLU A 38 6.39 -3.59 0.97
C GLU A 38 6.63 -2.40 1.91
N GLN A 39 7.00 -1.26 1.37
CA GLN A 39 7.25 -0.04 2.16
C GLN A 39 6.01 0.41 2.95
N LYS A 40 4.82 0.37 2.32
CA LYS A 40 3.57 0.71 3.00
C LYS A 40 3.21 -0.33 4.06
N ALA A 41 3.41 -1.62 3.77
CA ALA A 41 3.14 -2.68 4.73
C ALA A 41 4.00 -2.55 5.99
N GLU A 42 5.30 -2.29 5.84
CA GLU A 42 6.20 -2.04 6.98
C GLU A 42 5.76 -0.82 7.79
N ALA A 43 5.50 0.32 7.15
CA ALA A 43 5.07 1.52 7.84
C ALA A 43 3.73 1.35 8.57
N LEU A 44 2.77 0.63 7.97
CA LEU A 44 1.49 0.32 8.60
C LEU A 44 1.65 -0.65 9.77
N TYR A 45 2.56 -1.63 9.67
CA TYR A 45 2.82 -2.58 10.73
C TYR A 45 3.50 -1.93 11.94
N ASP A 46 4.46 -1.06 11.71
CA ASP A 46 5.13 -0.28 12.76
C ASP A 46 4.10 0.57 13.52
N GLU A 47 3.20 1.23 12.79
CA GLU A 47 2.13 2.02 13.38
C GLU A 47 1.13 1.14 14.16
N ALA A 48 0.72 0.00 13.58
CA ALA A 48 -0.17 -0.94 14.25
C ALA A 48 0.45 -1.45 15.56
N THR A 49 1.75 -1.73 15.56
CA THR A 49 2.50 -2.18 16.74
C THR A 49 2.59 -1.08 17.80
N MET A 50 2.84 0.16 17.38
CA MET A 50 2.88 1.31 18.30
C MET A 50 1.50 1.55 18.95
N ILE A 51 0.42 1.47 18.18
CA ILE A 51 -0.95 1.58 18.70
C ILE A 51 -1.25 0.40 19.64
N ALA A 52 -0.85 -0.83 19.28
CA ALA A 52 -1.05 -2.02 20.09
C ALA A 52 -0.33 -1.92 21.44
N ASP A 53 0.92 -1.44 21.46
CA ASP A 53 1.69 -1.21 22.69
C ASP A 53 1.04 -0.16 23.60
N ASN A 54 0.52 0.92 23.01
CA ASN A 54 -0.22 1.93 23.78
C ASN A 54 -1.54 1.37 24.33
N CYS A 55 -2.27 0.57 23.56
CA CYS A 55 -3.47 -0.09 24.02
C CYS A 55 -3.18 -1.10 25.13
N SER A 56 -2.09 -1.84 25.07
CA SER A 56 -1.72 -2.84 26.10
C SER A 56 -1.56 -2.20 27.49
N LYS A 57 -0.94 -1.02 27.55
CA LYS A 57 -0.76 -0.26 28.80
C LYS A 57 -2.09 0.15 29.43
N VAL A 58 -3.10 0.41 28.60
CA VAL A 58 -4.46 0.75 29.06
C VAL A 58 -5.21 -0.51 29.55
N TYR A 59 -5.07 -1.65 28.87
CA TYR A 59 -5.65 -2.91 29.30
C TYR A 59 -5.09 -3.40 30.65
N GLU A 60 -3.84 -3.14 30.95
CA GLU A 60 -3.24 -3.43 32.27
C GLU A 60 -3.81 -2.55 33.38
N GLY A 61 -4.35 -1.36 33.06
CA GLY A 61 -4.81 -0.36 34.03
C GLY A 61 -6.34 -0.27 34.25
N LYS A 62 -7.20 -1.04 33.58
CA LYS A 62 -8.68 -0.95 33.54
C LYS A 62 -9.25 -0.16 32.36
N TYR A 63 -9.97 -0.83 31.47
CA TYR A 63 -10.82 -0.34 30.39
C TYR A 63 -10.15 0.64 29.43
N LEU A 64 -10.09 0.23 28.17
CA LEU A 64 -9.81 1.12 27.05
C LEU A 64 -10.91 2.20 27.04
N ASP A 65 -10.58 3.41 27.43
CA ASP A 65 -11.51 4.52 27.23
C ASP A 65 -11.52 4.89 25.76
N LEU A 66 -12.50 4.34 25.05
CA LEU A 66 -12.70 4.58 23.61
C LEU A 66 -12.85 6.08 23.31
N ALA A 67 -13.36 6.87 24.24
CA ALA A 67 -13.52 8.31 24.03
C ALA A 67 -12.16 9.03 23.87
N THR A 68 -11.13 8.56 24.56
CA THR A 68 -9.76 9.10 24.43
C THR A 68 -8.98 8.46 23.28
N ALA A 69 -9.31 7.23 22.89
CA ALA A 69 -8.63 6.53 21.80
C ALA A 69 -9.06 7.04 20.41
N TYR A 70 -10.34 7.37 20.20
CA TYR A 70 -10.87 7.78 18.90
C TYR A 70 -10.15 8.98 18.25
N PRO A 71 -9.85 10.09 18.94
CA PRO A 71 -9.18 11.22 18.32
C PRO A 71 -7.78 10.87 17.80
N GLN A 72 -7.05 9.98 18.48
CA GLN A 72 -5.73 9.50 18.04
C GLN A 72 -5.86 8.58 16.83
N LEU A 73 -6.81 7.63 16.86
CA LEU A 73 -7.09 6.76 15.72
C LEU A 73 -7.51 7.55 14.48
N ASP A 74 -8.37 8.56 14.64
CA ASP A 74 -8.82 9.41 13.54
C ASP A 74 -7.66 10.21 12.93
N ALA A 75 -6.75 10.73 13.75
CA ALA A 75 -5.58 11.48 13.28
C ALA A 75 -4.63 10.59 12.47
N VAL A 76 -4.31 9.41 12.99
CA VAL A 76 -3.43 8.45 12.31
C VAL A 76 -4.10 7.91 11.04
N ALA A 77 -5.37 7.53 11.09
CA ALA A 77 -6.12 7.04 9.95
C ALA A 77 -6.18 8.08 8.82
N THR A 78 -6.38 9.36 9.16
CA THR A 78 -6.39 10.47 8.21
C THR A 78 -5.02 10.69 7.59
N TYR A 79 -3.97 10.72 8.40
CA TYR A 79 -2.59 10.89 7.93
C TYR A 79 -2.16 9.77 6.97
N MET A 80 -2.42 8.53 7.36
CA MET A 80 -2.05 7.35 6.55
C MET A 80 -3.03 7.07 5.39
N LYS A 81 -4.17 7.78 5.32
CA LYS A 81 -5.27 7.48 4.38
C LYS A 81 -5.77 6.05 4.51
N ALA A 82 -5.71 5.51 5.71
CA ALA A 82 -6.04 4.14 6.05
C ALA A 82 -7.23 4.07 6.99
N ARG A 83 -7.77 2.89 7.20
CA ARG A 83 -8.81 2.60 8.17
C ARG A 83 -8.22 1.74 9.28
N ILE A 84 -8.45 2.10 10.54
CA ILE A 84 -7.88 1.43 11.69
C ILE A 84 -9.00 0.80 12.51
N TRP A 85 -8.86 -0.48 12.82
CA TRP A 85 -9.75 -1.19 13.72
C TRP A 85 -8.99 -1.68 14.95
N ILE A 86 -9.66 -1.61 16.09
CA ILE A 86 -9.31 -2.36 17.28
C ILE A 86 -10.29 -3.52 17.35
N MET A 87 -9.78 -4.73 17.41
CA MET A 87 -10.60 -5.95 17.51
C MET A 87 -10.27 -6.69 18.81
N ASP A 88 -11.24 -7.37 19.35
CA ASP A 88 -11.02 -8.33 20.44
C ASP A 88 -10.40 -9.64 19.90
N HIS A 89 -10.10 -10.57 20.81
CA HIS A 89 -9.50 -11.87 20.47
C HIS A 89 -10.43 -12.76 19.60
N SER A 90 -11.72 -12.48 19.57
CA SER A 90 -12.73 -13.21 18.78
C SER A 90 -13.01 -12.59 17.40
N GLY A 91 -12.36 -11.46 17.09
CA GLY A 91 -12.55 -10.75 15.82
C GLY A 91 -13.72 -9.78 15.82
N ILE A 92 -14.27 -9.42 16.97
CA ILE A 92 -15.27 -8.36 17.06
C ILE A 92 -14.57 -7.00 17.04
N ILE A 93 -14.97 -6.12 16.14
CA ILE A 93 -14.44 -4.76 16.03
C ILE A 93 -14.97 -3.92 17.18
N THR A 94 -14.11 -3.62 18.14
CA THR A 94 -14.45 -2.81 19.33
C THR A 94 -14.35 -1.32 19.03
N ALA A 95 -13.41 -0.92 18.16
CA ALA A 95 -13.31 0.45 17.67
C ALA A 95 -12.96 0.48 16.18
N ASP A 96 -13.48 1.47 15.46
CA ASP A 96 -13.24 1.72 14.04
C ASP A 96 -13.04 3.22 13.84
N SER A 97 -11.92 3.63 13.25
CA SER A 97 -11.63 5.03 12.94
C SER A 97 -12.73 5.69 12.11
N SER A 98 -13.40 4.94 11.23
CA SER A 98 -14.54 5.44 10.44
C SER A 98 -15.90 5.31 11.13
N ARG A 99 -15.97 4.66 12.29
CA ARG A 99 -17.18 4.40 13.11
C ARG A 99 -18.28 3.60 12.41
N LYS A 100 -17.98 2.96 11.25
CA LYS A 100 -18.99 2.24 10.45
C LYS A 100 -19.12 0.78 10.83
N ALA A 101 -18.03 0.14 11.27
CA ALA A 101 -17.97 -1.29 11.54
C ALA A 101 -17.85 -1.62 13.05
N ALA A 102 -17.87 -0.64 13.96
CA ALA A 102 -17.82 -0.91 15.39
C ALA A 102 -19.00 -1.81 15.82
N GLY A 103 -18.71 -2.84 16.59
CA GLY A 103 -19.66 -3.87 17.00
C GLY A 103 -19.89 -5.00 16.01
N THR A 104 -19.28 -4.97 14.82
CA THR A 104 -19.40 -6.04 13.81
C THR A 104 -18.33 -7.12 14.06
N ALA A 105 -18.69 -8.38 13.91
CA ALA A 105 -17.76 -9.49 13.91
C ALA A 105 -17.18 -9.71 12.50
N VAL A 106 -15.88 -9.96 12.41
CA VAL A 106 -15.20 -10.38 11.19
C VAL A 106 -15.36 -11.88 11.05
N GLU A 107 -16.26 -12.32 10.16
CA GLU A 107 -16.54 -13.75 9.97
C GLU A 107 -15.30 -14.51 9.48
N GLY A 108 -14.97 -15.61 10.15
CA GLY A 108 -13.80 -16.42 9.81
C GLY A 108 -12.47 -15.79 10.18
N PHE A 109 -12.48 -14.79 11.06
CA PHE A 109 -11.23 -14.19 11.55
C PHE A 109 -10.33 -15.24 12.19
N ASP A 110 -9.14 -15.40 11.64
CA ASP A 110 -8.10 -16.27 12.17
C ASP A 110 -6.78 -15.48 12.18
N PRO A 111 -6.31 -15.07 13.35
CA PRO A 111 -5.06 -14.31 13.46
C PRO A 111 -3.84 -15.13 13.03
N THR A 112 -3.94 -16.47 12.99
CA THR A 112 -2.88 -17.36 12.56
C THR A 112 -2.87 -17.63 11.06
N ALA A 113 -3.95 -17.33 10.35
CA ALA A 113 -4.09 -17.57 8.92
C ALA A 113 -3.06 -16.80 8.07
N GLN A 114 -2.56 -15.68 8.58
CA GLN A 114 -1.52 -14.90 7.90
C GLN A 114 -0.14 -15.57 7.95
N GLY A 115 0.07 -16.53 8.87
CA GLY A 115 1.37 -17.19 9.08
C GLY A 115 2.46 -16.15 9.37
N ASN A 116 3.61 -16.28 8.70
CA ASN A 116 4.72 -15.32 8.82
C ASN A 116 4.62 -14.11 7.86
N ARG A 117 3.47 -13.87 7.25
CA ARG A 117 3.30 -12.74 6.34
C ARG A 117 3.01 -11.47 7.11
N LEU A 118 3.76 -10.41 6.79
CA LEU A 118 3.58 -9.09 7.40
C LEU A 118 2.23 -8.47 7.03
N TYR A 119 1.69 -8.80 5.85
CA TYR A 119 0.48 -8.19 5.30
C TYR A 119 -0.33 -9.16 4.45
N THR A 120 -1.59 -8.80 4.21
CA THR A 120 -2.47 -9.44 3.23
C THR A 120 -3.05 -8.41 2.27
N ILE A 121 -3.32 -8.82 1.02
CA ILE A 121 -4.00 -7.99 0.02
C ILE A 121 -5.30 -8.70 -0.38
N GLY A 122 -6.39 -7.96 -0.35
CA GLY A 122 -7.72 -8.45 -0.72
C GLY A 122 -8.82 -7.69 0.03
N ARG A 123 -10.01 -8.25 0.05
CA ARG A 123 -11.19 -7.63 0.67
C ARG A 123 -11.30 -7.85 2.18
N TYR A 124 -10.26 -8.28 2.82
CA TYR A 124 -10.17 -8.58 4.26
C TYR A 124 -11.44 -9.24 4.80
N TYR A 125 -11.52 -10.56 4.64
CA TYR A 125 -12.70 -11.37 5.04
C TYR A 125 -14.04 -10.86 4.45
N GLY A 126 -14.01 -10.20 3.28
CA GLY A 126 -15.20 -9.64 2.64
C GLY A 126 -15.74 -8.35 3.24
N MET A 127 -15.02 -7.76 4.21
CA MET A 127 -15.45 -6.54 4.92
C MET A 127 -15.32 -5.26 4.07
N PHE A 128 -14.60 -5.32 2.94
CA PHE A 128 -14.40 -4.19 2.03
C PHE A 128 -14.92 -4.49 0.64
N ASP A 129 -15.47 -3.48 -0.05
CA ASP A 129 -15.94 -3.58 -1.43
C ASP A 129 -14.79 -3.66 -2.45
N SER A 130 -13.62 -3.15 -2.07
CA SER A 130 -12.39 -3.12 -2.89
C SER A 130 -11.20 -3.70 -2.12
N ASP A 131 -10.14 -4.04 -2.86
CA ASP A 131 -8.94 -4.58 -2.26
C ASP A 131 -8.23 -3.54 -1.38
N VAL A 132 -7.79 -3.99 -0.23
CA VAL A 132 -7.00 -3.27 0.75
C VAL A 132 -5.73 -4.02 1.07
N LEU A 133 -4.67 -3.30 1.37
CA LEU A 133 -3.48 -3.80 2.04
C LEU A 133 -3.79 -3.79 3.53
N SER A 134 -3.76 -4.95 4.17
CA SER A 134 -4.09 -5.09 5.59
C SER A 134 -2.91 -5.64 6.38
N VAL A 135 -2.64 -5.01 7.50
CA VAL A 135 -1.66 -5.48 8.49
C VAL A 135 -2.36 -5.68 9.83
N SER A 136 -1.83 -6.59 10.63
CA SER A 136 -2.38 -6.87 11.96
C SER A 136 -1.26 -6.98 12.98
N SER A 137 -1.43 -6.33 14.14
CA SER A 137 -0.53 -6.44 15.27
C SER A 137 -1.30 -6.84 16.53
N PRO A 138 -0.84 -7.85 17.30
CA PRO A 138 -1.54 -8.26 18.52
C PRO A 138 -1.36 -7.25 19.65
N ILE A 139 -2.41 -7.00 20.40
CA ILE A 139 -2.37 -6.29 21.67
C ILE A 139 -2.06 -7.29 22.76
N THR A 140 -0.83 -7.29 23.25
CA THR A 140 -0.35 -8.28 24.21
C THR A 140 -0.01 -7.64 25.56
N GLY A 141 -0.28 -8.37 26.66
CA GLY A 141 0.12 -7.98 28.02
C GLY A 141 -0.10 -9.13 28.98
N ASN A 142 0.72 -9.22 30.02
CA ASN A 142 0.63 -10.28 31.04
C ASN A 142 0.59 -11.72 30.45
N MET A 143 1.37 -11.97 29.39
CA MET A 143 1.42 -13.25 28.64
C MET A 143 0.10 -13.62 27.93
N ASN A 144 -0.82 -12.69 27.76
CA ASN A 144 -2.08 -12.90 27.07
C ASN A 144 -2.20 -11.94 25.86
N THR A 145 -2.96 -12.37 24.84
CA THR A 145 -3.40 -11.50 23.74
C THR A 145 -4.79 -11.01 24.06
N TYR A 146 -4.94 -9.70 24.18
CA TYR A 146 -6.23 -9.04 24.46
C TYR A 146 -7.06 -8.77 23.22
N GLY A 147 -6.39 -8.65 22.06
CA GLY A 147 -7.02 -8.35 20.79
C GLY A 147 -5.99 -8.01 19.74
N TYR A 148 -6.42 -7.32 18.70
CA TYR A 148 -5.60 -6.97 17.54
C TYR A 148 -5.86 -5.55 17.08
N ILE A 149 -4.81 -4.85 16.69
CA ILE A 149 -4.89 -3.65 15.87
C ILE A 149 -4.78 -4.08 14.41
N THR A 150 -5.74 -3.68 13.58
CA THR A 150 -5.65 -3.91 12.14
C THR A 150 -5.74 -2.59 11.40
N ILE A 151 -4.84 -2.40 10.44
CA ILE A 151 -4.80 -1.20 9.60
C ILE A 151 -5.01 -1.62 8.15
N HIS A 152 -5.95 -0.96 7.48
CA HIS A 152 -6.39 -1.27 6.12
C HIS A 152 -6.16 -0.06 5.22
N LEU A 153 -5.21 -0.17 4.29
CA LEU A 153 -4.92 0.86 3.29
C LEU A 153 -5.53 0.46 1.95
N PRO A 154 -6.43 1.27 1.35
CA PRO A 154 -6.97 0.97 0.03
C PRO A 154 -5.86 0.86 -1.02
N ILE A 155 -5.88 -0.19 -1.84
CA ILE A 155 -4.92 -0.38 -2.95
C ILE A 155 -4.97 0.78 -3.94
N SER A 156 -6.11 1.46 -4.07
CA SER A 156 -6.24 2.67 -4.90
C SER A 156 -5.29 3.79 -4.48
N VAL A 157 -4.98 3.93 -3.18
CA VAL A 157 -4.02 4.93 -2.67
C VAL A 157 -2.61 4.60 -3.15
N ILE A 158 -2.21 3.33 -3.06
CA ILE A 158 -0.90 2.86 -3.53
C ILE A 158 -0.78 3.03 -5.05
N LYS A 159 -1.82 2.67 -5.82
CA LYS A 159 -1.84 2.87 -7.27
C LYS A 159 -1.77 4.34 -7.67
N ALA A 160 -2.42 5.24 -6.94
CA ALA A 160 -2.33 6.68 -7.20
C ALA A 160 -0.90 7.21 -6.99
N GLU A 161 -0.21 6.74 -5.95
CA GLU A 161 1.18 7.08 -5.68
C GLU A 161 2.11 6.50 -6.75
N GLN A 162 1.93 5.22 -7.11
CA GLN A 162 2.64 4.57 -8.20
C GLN A 162 2.53 5.35 -9.51
N ASN A 163 1.30 5.76 -9.90
CA ASN A 163 1.07 6.53 -11.12
C ASN A 163 1.82 7.87 -11.11
N GLY A 164 1.95 8.51 -9.94
CA GLY A 164 2.76 9.71 -9.79
C GLY A 164 4.23 9.48 -10.16
N PHE A 165 4.83 8.40 -9.65
CA PHE A 165 6.20 8.01 -9.98
C PHE A 165 6.36 7.63 -11.45
N LEU A 166 5.42 6.83 -12.00
CA LEU A 166 5.48 6.41 -13.40
C LEU A 166 5.37 7.58 -14.37
N ASN A 167 4.57 8.59 -14.07
CA ASN A 167 4.49 9.80 -14.89
C ASN A 167 5.84 10.50 -15.02
N ILE A 168 6.61 10.57 -13.94
CA ILE A 168 7.97 11.15 -13.98
C ILE A 168 8.87 10.31 -14.91
N VAL A 169 8.82 8.98 -14.78
CA VAL A 169 9.59 8.06 -15.64
C VAL A 169 9.22 8.24 -17.11
N TYR A 170 7.92 8.30 -17.43
CA TYR A 170 7.44 8.45 -18.81
C TYR A 170 7.83 9.78 -19.43
N ILE A 171 7.66 10.89 -18.68
CA ILE A 171 8.06 12.22 -19.17
C ILE A 171 9.56 12.28 -19.41
N THR A 172 10.37 11.80 -18.46
CA THR A 172 11.83 11.79 -18.58
C THR A 172 12.30 10.95 -19.76
N SER A 173 11.75 9.73 -19.91
CA SER A 173 12.06 8.85 -21.01
C SER A 173 11.66 9.46 -22.36
N GLY A 174 10.50 10.12 -22.43
CA GLY A 174 10.05 10.82 -23.63
C GLY A 174 10.97 11.99 -24.03
N ILE A 175 11.44 12.75 -23.06
CA ILE A 175 12.40 13.86 -23.30
C ILE A 175 13.72 13.31 -23.83
N ILE A 176 14.27 12.25 -23.20
CA ILE A 176 15.52 11.62 -23.64
C ILE A 176 15.38 11.07 -25.07
N PHE A 177 14.26 10.41 -25.37
CA PHE A 177 13.99 9.89 -26.70
C PHE A 177 13.90 11.01 -27.76
N ALA A 178 13.19 12.10 -27.44
CA ALA A 178 13.06 13.24 -28.35
C ALA A 178 14.43 13.91 -28.62
N LEU A 179 15.23 14.13 -27.57
CA LEU A 179 16.58 14.70 -27.73
C LEU A 179 17.48 13.80 -28.59
N SER A 180 17.46 12.49 -28.36
CA SER A 180 18.26 11.56 -29.15
C SER A 180 17.81 11.47 -30.62
N LEU A 181 16.49 11.63 -30.89
CA LEU A 181 15.97 11.75 -32.25
C LEU A 181 16.47 13.03 -32.94
N ILE A 182 16.47 14.17 -32.25
CA ILE A 182 16.98 15.42 -32.78
C ILE A 182 18.46 15.27 -33.18
N ILE A 183 19.26 14.65 -32.30
CA ILE A 183 20.68 14.39 -32.61
C ILE A 183 20.81 13.51 -33.86
N LEU A 184 20.02 12.44 -33.97
CA LEU A 184 20.02 11.55 -35.14
C LEU A 184 19.67 12.29 -36.45
N LEU A 185 18.78 13.30 -36.39
CA LEU A 185 18.37 14.07 -37.57
C LEU A 185 19.40 15.13 -38.00
N ILE A 186 20.25 15.58 -37.07
CA ILE A 186 21.31 16.58 -37.34
C ILE A 186 22.55 15.92 -37.97
N PHE A 187 22.87 14.70 -37.53
CA PHE A 187 24.03 13.92 -38.05
C PHE A 187 23.66 12.94 -39.13
#